data_a09e2810864a116e3c8b5f2a8a99abb0
#
_entry.id   a09e2810864a116e3c8b5f2a8a99abb0
#
_cell.length_a   1.000
_cell.length_b   1.000
_cell.length_c   1.000
_cell.angle_alpha   90.00
_cell.angle_beta   90.00
_cell.angle_gamma   90.00
#
_symmetry.space_group_name_H-M   'P 1'
#
loop_
_entity.id
_entity.type
_entity.pdbx_description
1 polymer ?
#
loop_
_entity_poly.entity_id
_entity_poly.type
_entity_poly.pdbx_seq_one_letter_code
_entity_poly.pdbx_strand_id
1 'polypeptide(L)'
;MKLTLIGTGYVGLVTGTCFAEVGHQVVCVDNDAAKVKLLQSGGIPIYEPGLEELVKKNVAAGQLTFTSSTAEGVQKSDVIFIAVPTPPQADGSVDLSFIEKVARDIAAAMTDYKIVVDKSTVPVKTGEKVAETIRRYCPAKVDFDVVSNPEFLREGFAVGDLMKPDRVVIGVRSPRSVAAMKEIYAPFNAPIVVTDINSAELIKHASNSFLALKISYINAIAAICEATGANVQEVAAGMGLDERIGRRFLNAGIGFGGSCFPKDLSAFIKIAEQTGCDFRLLKEVQHINADQMERFVKKITNTLWVLKDKTIGVLGLAFKQNTDDVRMSPAIELCHRLQKEGARLRVHDPKAMDKARAVLADAAYVDDMNAVADGCDALVVATEWDEFKKLDLERARKSLTHPIMFDGRNLFNREEMERLGWIYKSVGR
;
A
#
# COMPACT_ATOMS: atom_id res chain seq x y z
N MET A 1 14.06 19.63 15.00
CA MET A 1 13.09 19.42 16.10
C MET A 1 13.26 18.05 16.72
N LYS A 2 12.68 17.81 17.91
CA LYS A 2 12.61 16.49 18.58
C LYS A 2 11.25 15.88 18.33
N LEU A 3 11.22 14.72 17.67
CA LEU A 3 10.00 14.06 17.21
C LEU A 3 9.90 12.65 17.78
N THR A 4 8.69 12.21 18.07
CA THR A 4 8.39 10.81 18.36
C THR A 4 7.40 10.27 17.34
N LEU A 5 7.64 9.05 16.84
CA LEU A 5 6.70 8.30 16.02
C LEU A 5 6.27 7.04 16.76
N ILE A 6 4.98 6.89 17.03
CA ILE A 6 4.41 5.72 17.69
C ILE A 6 3.81 4.80 16.64
N GLY A 7 4.36 3.60 16.54
CA GLY A 7 4.14 2.61 15.50
C GLY A 7 5.29 2.58 14.49
N THR A 8 5.90 1.41 14.27
CA THR A 8 6.99 1.18 13.31
C THR A 8 6.57 0.23 12.18
N GLY A 9 5.34 0.39 11.69
CA GLY A 9 4.88 -0.18 10.43
C GLY A 9 5.43 0.60 9.23
N TYR A 10 4.90 0.34 8.03
CA TYR A 10 5.33 1.04 6.81
C TYR A 10 5.34 2.57 6.97
N VAL A 11 4.23 3.13 7.44
CA VAL A 11 4.10 4.59 7.57
C VAL A 11 5.06 5.15 8.62
N GLY A 12 5.05 4.57 9.82
CA GLY A 12 5.80 5.14 10.93
C GLY A 12 7.31 4.98 10.78
N LEU A 13 7.79 3.80 10.35
CA LEU A 13 9.22 3.58 10.17
C LEU A 13 9.80 4.42 9.03
N VAL A 14 9.12 4.46 7.87
CA VAL A 14 9.57 5.30 6.75
C VAL A 14 9.56 6.77 7.15
N THR A 15 8.47 7.24 7.78
CA THR A 15 8.35 8.65 8.20
C THR A 15 9.44 9.02 9.20
N GLY A 16 9.65 8.20 10.23
CA GLY A 16 10.67 8.46 11.25
C GLY A 16 12.08 8.47 10.68
N THR A 17 12.38 7.55 9.79
CA THR A 17 13.67 7.46 9.13
C THR A 17 13.93 8.67 8.22
N CYS A 18 12.95 9.07 7.41
CA CYS A 18 13.11 10.25 6.54
C CYS A 18 13.17 11.56 7.33
N PHE A 19 12.45 11.68 8.45
CA PHE A 19 12.59 12.84 9.34
C PHE A 19 13.98 12.89 9.96
N ALA A 20 14.56 11.76 10.39
CA ALA A 20 15.92 11.70 10.87
C ALA A 20 16.92 12.08 9.76
N GLU A 21 16.72 11.59 8.52
CA GLU A 21 17.58 11.89 7.37
C GLU A 21 17.67 13.39 7.04
N VAL A 22 16.59 14.14 7.27
CA VAL A 22 16.58 15.60 7.06
C VAL A 22 17.00 16.40 8.29
N GLY A 23 17.53 15.75 9.34
CA GLY A 23 18.17 16.39 10.48
C GLY A 23 17.31 16.56 11.73
N HIS A 24 16.14 15.92 11.82
CA HIS A 24 15.38 15.89 13.07
C HIS A 24 15.92 14.80 14.02
N GLN A 25 15.76 15.00 15.32
CA GLN A 25 16.01 13.99 16.35
C GLN A 25 14.75 13.16 16.52
N VAL A 26 14.82 11.87 16.19
CA VAL A 26 13.63 11.01 16.10
C VAL A 26 13.71 9.83 17.03
N VAL A 27 12.66 9.63 17.84
CA VAL A 27 12.41 8.42 18.63
C VAL A 27 11.26 7.65 18.00
N CYS A 28 11.50 6.45 17.52
CA CYS A 28 10.44 5.55 17.07
C CYS A 28 10.06 4.59 18.19
N VAL A 29 8.76 4.47 18.45
CA VAL A 29 8.19 3.63 19.51
C VAL A 29 7.37 2.51 18.89
N ASP A 30 7.57 1.27 19.35
CA ASP A 30 6.69 0.14 19.00
C ASP A 30 6.52 -0.78 20.23
N ASN A 31 5.34 -1.32 20.42
CA ASN A 31 5.04 -2.21 21.54
C ASN A 31 5.55 -3.66 21.34
N ASP A 32 6.02 -4.00 20.15
CA ASP A 32 6.66 -5.28 19.84
C ASP A 32 8.17 -5.21 20.17
N ALA A 33 8.54 -5.78 21.30
CA ALA A 33 9.94 -5.79 21.76
C ALA A 33 10.90 -6.51 20.79
N ALA A 34 10.43 -7.52 20.07
CA ALA A 34 11.26 -8.25 19.08
C ALA A 34 11.55 -7.34 17.88
N LYS A 35 10.55 -6.61 17.41
CA LYS A 35 10.69 -5.63 16.35
C LYS A 35 11.62 -4.47 16.75
N VAL A 36 11.46 -3.94 17.98
CA VAL A 36 12.33 -2.89 18.51
C VAL A 36 13.78 -3.37 18.55
N LYS A 37 14.04 -4.60 19.03
CA LYS A 37 15.38 -5.19 19.07
C LYS A 37 15.97 -5.36 17.66
N LEU A 38 15.19 -5.79 16.69
CA LEU A 38 15.61 -5.90 15.28
C LEU A 38 16.02 -4.53 14.75
N LEU A 39 15.20 -3.49 14.95
CA LEU A 39 15.48 -2.12 14.52
C LEU A 39 16.71 -1.52 15.19
N GLN A 40 16.91 -1.76 16.49
CA GLN A 40 18.10 -1.33 17.21
C GLN A 40 19.40 -1.98 16.69
N SER A 41 19.31 -3.20 16.12
CA SER A 41 20.45 -3.87 15.47
C SER A 41 20.66 -3.44 14.01
N GLY A 42 19.86 -2.52 13.49
CA GLY A 42 19.93 -2.02 12.11
C GLY A 42 19.19 -2.87 11.08
N GLY A 43 18.46 -3.91 11.50
CA GLY A 43 17.53 -4.64 10.64
C GLY A 43 16.21 -3.92 10.49
N ILE A 44 15.41 -4.30 9.47
CA ILE A 44 14.08 -3.75 9.25
C ILE A 44 13.03 -4.86 9.12
N PRO A 45 11.79 -4.66 9.64
CA PRO A 45 10.74 -5.67 9.62
C PRO A 45 9.89 -5.67 8.34
N ILE A 46 10.20 -4.81 7.39
CA ILE A 46 9.46 -4.60 6.13
C ILE A 46 10.45 -4.48 4.98
N TYR A 47 10.03 -4.84 3.77
CA TYR A 47 10.81 -4.53 2.57
C TYR A 47 10.36 -3.20 1.96
N GLU A 48 11.27 -2.24 1.92
CA GLU A 48 11.09 -0.95 1.24
C GLU A 48 12.44 -0.52 0.66
N PRO A 49 12.54 -0.30 -0.66
CA PRO A 49 13.82 0.06 -1.30
C PRO A 49 14.49 1.29 -0.67
N GLY A 50 15.77 1.14 -0.29
CA GLY A 50 16.58 2.21 0.30
C GLY A 50 16.33 2.51 1.78
N LEU A 51 15.33 1.88 2.41
CA LEU A 51 14.99 2.16 3.81
C LEU A 51 16.03 1.62 4.78
N GLU A 52 16.55 0.41 4.55
CA GLU A 52 17.50 -0.25 5.45
C GLU A 52 18.80 0.54 5.59
N GLU A 53 19.32 1.04 4.48
CA GLU A 53 20.52 1.87 4.44
C GLU A 53 20.32 3.18 5.22
N LEU A 54 19.16 3.82 5.06
CA LEU A 54 18.81 5.05 5.78
C LEU A 54 18.64 4.81 7.27
N VAL A 55 18.01 3.69 7.68
CA VAL A 55 17.90 3.31 9.10
C VAL A 55 19.28 3.13 9.71
N LYS A 56 20.15 2.33 9.10
CA LYS A 56 21.52 2.10 9.58
C LYS A 56 22.31 3.39 9.71
N LYS A 57 22.25 4.25 8.69
CA LYS A 57 22.93 5.55 8.66
C LYS A 57 22.48 6.44 9.83
N ASN A 58 21.17 6.61 10.01
CA ASN A 58 20.62 7.55 11.00
C ASN A 58 20.71 7.01 12.43
N VAL A 59 20.67 5.67 12.63
CA VAL A 59 20.98 5.06 13.93
C VAL A 59 22.44 5.30 14.30
N ALA A 60 23.38 5.07 13.39
CA ALA A 60 24.80 5.31 13.62
C ALA A 60 25.12 6.80 13.90
N ALA A 61 24.38 7.71 13.29
CA ALA A 61 24.48 9.15 13.53
C ALA A 61 23.80 9.61 14.84
N GLY A 62 23.10 8.72 15.55
CA GLY A 62 22.33 9.07 16.77
C GLY A 62 21.09 9.93 16.51
N GLN A 63 20.67 10.07 15.26
CA GLN A 63 19.50 10.85 14.85
C GLN A 63 18.19 10.05 14.96
N LEU A 64 18.28 8.73 14.84
CA LEU A 64 17.16 7.81 14.93
C LEU A 64 17.39 6.80 16.05
N THR A 65 16.42 6.71 16.96
CA THR A 65 16.46 5.75 18.07
C THR A 65 15.14 4.99 18.18
N PHE A 66 15.19 3.80 18.79
CA PHE A 66 14.04 2.92 18.95
C PHE A 66 13.83 2.53 20.41
N THR A 67 12.59 2.56 20.88
CA THR A 67 12.22 2.15 22.25
C THR A 67 10.86 1.46 22.26
N SER A 68 10.61 0.65 23.27
CA SER A 68 9.27 0.11 23.56
C SER A 68 8.44 0.96 24.52
N SER A 69 9.01 2.05 25.03
CA SER A 69 8.36 2.93 26.01
C SER A 69 7.75 4.17 25.37
N THR A 70 6.42 4.21 25.31
CA THR A 70 5.68 5.42 24.87
C THR A 70 6.00 6.61 25.76
N ALA A 71 6.11 6.40 27.09
CA ALA A 71 6.44 7.48 28.03
C ALA A 71 7.81 8.10 27.75
N GLU A 72 8.82 7.27 27.45
CA GLU A 72 10.15 7.76 27.05
C GLU A 72 10.09 8.62 25.78
N GLY A 73 9.36 8.17 24.76
CA GLY A 73 9.17 8.92 23.52
C GLY A 73 8.51 10.28 23.78
N VAL A 74 7.40 10.29 24.52
CA VAL A 74 6.64 11.52 24.85
C VAL A 74 7.51 12.52 25.63
N GLN A 75 8.31 12.07 26.59
CA GLN A 75 9.17 12.94 27.40
C GLN A 75 10.33 13.54 26.62
N LYS A 76 10.83 12.82 25.58
CA LYS A 76 11.98 13.25 24.77
C LYS A 76 11.63 14.16 23.59
N SER A 77 10.35 14.39 23.30
CA SER A 77 9.92 15.07 22.07
C SER A 77 8.88 16.17 22.33
N ASP A 78 8.84 17.13 21.40
CA ASP A 78 7.86 18.22 21.40
C ASP A 78 6.64 17.86 20.53
N VAL A 79 6.84 17.02 19.51
CA VAL A 79 5.81 16.61 18.55
C VAL A 79 5.77 15.08 18.47
N ILE A 80 4.57 14.53 18.62
CA ILE A 80 4.33 13.09 18.71
C ILE A 80 3.41 12.68 17.56
N PHE A 81 3.89 11.83 16.66
CA PHE A 81 3.12 11.29 15.56
C PHE A 81 2.55 9.92 15.93
N ILE A 82 1.25 9.74 15.70
CA ILE A 82 0.54 8.46 15.82
C ILE A 82 0.51 7.82 14.44
N ALA A 83 1.21 6.68 14.26
CA ALA A 83 1.31 5.93 13.02
C ALA A 83 1.01 4.44 13.24
N VAL A 84 -0.04 4.16 14.00
CA VAL A 84 -0.46 2.79 14.37
C VAL A 84 -1.46 2.21 13.38
N PRO A 85 -1.60 0.86 13.35
CA PRO A 85 -2.57 0.20 12.48
C PRO A 85 -4.01 0.65 12.73
N THR A 86 -4.79 0.71 11.65
CA THR A 86 -6.23 0.96 11.65
C THR A 86 -6.93 -0.14 10.86
N PRO A 87 -7.02 -1.38 11.41
CA PRO A 87 -7.53 -2.51 10.66
C PRO A 87 -9.03 -2.39 10.38
N PRO A 88 -9.52 -2.96 9.27
CA PRO A 88 -10.94 -2.97 8.96
C PRO A 88 -11.69 -3.92 9.90
N GLN A 89 -12.92 -3.55 10.26
CA GLN A 89 -13.89 -4.40 10.94
C GLN A 89 -14.79 -5.12 9.93
N ALA A 90 -15.53 -6.14 10.38
CA ALA A 90 -16.39 -6.94 9.52
C ALA A 90 -17.53 -6.13 8.84
N ASP A 91 -17.95 -5.03 9.45
CA ASP A 91 -18.98 -4.12 8.92
C ASP A 91 -18.44 -3.04 7.98
N GLY A 92 -17.12 -3.10 7.64
CA GLY A 92 -16.43 -2.12 6.82
C GLY A 92 -15.93 -0.87 7.56
N SER A 93 -16.25 -0.71 8.85
CA SER A 93 -15.69 0.35 9.68
C SER A 93 -14.22 0.10 10.03
N VAL A 94 -13.58 1.07 10.67
CA VAL A 94 -12.18 1.01 11.09
C VAL A 94 -12.10 0.79 12.60
N ASP A 95 -11.25 -0.14 13.04
CA ASP A 95 -10.93 -0.29 14.45
C ASP A 95 -9.96 0.82 14.90
N LEU A 96 -10.44 1.69 15.79
CA LEU A 96 -9.70 2.81 16.35
C LEU A 96 -9.13 2.51 17.74
N SER A 97 -9.22 1.28 18.23
CA SER A 97 -8.75 0.90 19.56
C SER A 97 -7.25 1.17 19.77
N PHE A 98 -6.43 0.99 18.72
CA PHE A 98 -5.00 1.30 18.76
C PHE A 98 -4.75 2.82 18.89
N ILE A 99 -5.51 3.64 18.17
CA ILE A 99 -5.41 5.12 18.24
C ILE A 99 -5.79 5.59 19.64
N GLU A 100 -6.92 5.09 20.15
CA GLU A 100 -7.46 5.46 21.46
C GLU A 100 -6.49 5.06 22.59
N LYS A 101 -5.92 3.84 22.52
CA LYS A 101 -4.92 3.38 23.48
C LYS A 101 -3.68 4.29 23.47
N VAL A 102 -3.15 4.60 22.30
CA VAL A 102 -1.97 5.46 22.17
C VAL A 102 -2.27 6.88 22.67
N ALA A 103 -3.44 7.43 22.39
CA ALA A 103 -3.85 8.74 22.90
C ALA A 103 -3.89 8.76 24.44
N ARG A 104 -4.34 7.67 25.10
CA ARG A 104 -4.27 7.53 26.58
C ARG A 104 -2.84 7.44 27.08
N ASP A 105 -1.99 6.63 26.42
CA ASP A 105 -0.60 6.43 26.81
C ASP A 105 0.19 7.77 26.70
N ILE A 106 -0.06 8.53 25.63
CA ILE A 106 0.48 9.89 25.46
C ILE A 106 -0.01 10.79 26.60
N ALA A 107 -1.33 10.85 26.84
CA ALA A 107 -1.91 11.70 27.86
C ALA A 107 -1.33 11.43 29.25
N ALA A 108 -1.16 10.15 29.61
CA ALA A 108 -0.59 9.74 30.90
C ALA A 108 0.87 10.16 31.08
N ALA A 109 1.63 10.27 29.97
CA ALA A 109 3.06 10.60 29.99
C ALA A 109 3.35 12.10 29.81
N MET A 110 2.36 12.92 29.44
CA MET A 110 2.53 14.35 29.21
C MET A 110 2.74 15.13 30.51
N THR A 111 3.82 15.90 30.60
CA THR A 111 4.14 16.78 31.71
C THR A 111 4.22 18.26 31.30
N ASP A 112 4.27 18.51 30.02
CA ASP A 112 4.38 19.83 29.39
C ASP A 112 3.63 19.85 28.05
N TYR A 113 3.57 21.01 27.39
CA TYR A 113 2.88 21.18 26.11
C TYR A 113 3.43 20.24 25.04
N LYS A 114 2.52 19.55 24.33
CA LYS A 114 2.84 18.67 23.21
C LYS A 114 1.93 18.94 22.00
N ILE A 115 2.45 18.70 20.80
CA ILE A 115 1.66 18.60 19.58
C ILE A 115 1.51 17.12 19.26
N VAL A 116 0.26 16.63 19.24
CA VAL A 116 -0.06 15.25 18.91
C VAL A 116 -0.60 15.20 17.48
N VAL A 117 0.08 14.48 16.63
CA VAL A 117 -0.18 14.43 15.18
C VAL A 117 -0.73 13.07 14.82
N ASP A 118 -1.97 13.00 14.35
CA ASP A 118 -2.51 11.78 13.77
C ASP A 118 -2.06 11.66 12.31
N LYS A 119 -1.24 10.63 12.05
CA LYS A 119 -0.72 10.31 10.71
C LYS A 119 -1.37 9.07 10.12
N SER A 120 -2.00 8.24 10.95
CA SER A 120 -2.76 7.08 10.51
C SER A 120 -3.95 7.51 9.63
N THR A 121 -4.36 6.63 8.69
CA THR A 121 -5.60 6.84 7.93
C THR A 121 -6.80 6.51 8.79
N VAL A 122 -7.56 7.53 9.15
CA VAL A 122 -8.66 7.45 10.13
C VAL A 122 -9.94 8.07 9.58
N PRO A 123 -11.13 7.66 10.07
CA PRO A 123 -12.38 8.31 9.76
C PRO A 123 -12.41 9.78 10.19
N VAL A 124 -13.20 10.59 9.48
CA VAL A 124 -13.44 12.00 9.82
C VAL A 124 -13.94 12.14 11.26
N LYS A 125 -13.49 13.16 11.99
CA LYS A 125 -13.67 13.45 13.41
C LYS A 125 -12.82 12.60 14.37
N THR A 126 -11.88 11.82 13.90
CA THR A 126 -10.98 11.07 14.79
C THR A 126 -10.07 12.01 15.58
N GLY A 127 -9.54 13.07 14.98
CA GLY A 127 -8.73 14.06 15.69
C GLY A 127 -9.48 14.74 16.85
N GLU A 128 -10.80 14.93 16.73
CA GLU A 128 -11.62 15.43 17.84
C GLU A 128 -11.70 14.41 19.00
N LYS A 129 -11.87 13.12 18.69
CA LYS A 129 -11.85 12.03 19.68
C LYS A 129 -10.50 11.86 20.35
N VAL A 130 -9.41 12.00 19.61
CA VAL A 130 -8.04 12.01 20.16
C VAL A 130 -7.91 13.15 21.16
N ALA A 131 -8.35 14.36 20.81
CA ALA A 131 -8.30 15.51 21.72
C ALA A 131 -9.15 15.31 22.99
N GLU A 132 -10.35 14.73 22.86
CA GLU A 132 -11.20 14.41 24.01
C GLU A 132 -10.54 13.36 24.92
N THR A 133 -9.94 12.32 24.33
CA THR A 133 -9.23 11.27 25.06
C THR A 133 -8.06 11.85 25.84
N ILE A 134 -7.22 12.68 25.20
CA ILE A 134 -6.10 13.33 25.89
C ILE A 134 -6.57 14.21 27.04
N ARG A 135 -7.60 15.07 26.85
CA ARG A 135 -8.14 15.91 27.94
C ARG A 135 -8.64 15.09 29.11
N ARG A 136 -9.25 13.92 28.85
CA ARG A 136 -9.81 13.02 29.87
C ARG A 136 -8.73 12.34 30.69
N TYR A 137 -7.65 11.91 30.07
CA TYR A 137 -6.63 11.06 30.68
C TYR A 137 -5.32 11.76 31.01
N CYS A 138 -5.16 13.05 30.73
CA CYS A 138 -3.94 13.81 31.10
C CYS A 138 -4.03 14.26 32.58
N PRO A 139 -3.27 13.65 33.52
CA PRO A 139 -3.32 14.01 34.94
C PRO A 139 -2.77 15.40 35.21
N ALA A 140 -1.72 15.80 34.47
CA ALA A 140 -1.05 17.09 34.63
C ALA A 140 -1.88 18.28 34.10
N LYS A 141 -2.98 18.02 33.34
CA LYS A 141 -3.84 19.02 32.70
C LYS A 141 -3.07 20.07 31.91
N VAL A 142 -1.99 19.64 31.27
CA VAL A 142 -1.14 20.49 30.43
C VAL A 142 -1.86 20.81 29.12
N ASP A 143 -1.48 21.89 28.51
CA ASP A 143 -1.98 22.31 27.20
C ASP A 143 -1.41 21.46 26.08
N PHE A 144 -2.16 21.26 24.99
CA PHE A 144 -1.75 20.49 23.84
C PHE A 144 -2.54 20.89 22.60
N ASP A 145 -1.99 20.57 21.44
CA ASP A 145 -2.70 20.65 20.16
C ASP A 145 -2.79 19.27 19.50
N VAL A 146 -3.87 19.05 18.74
CA VAL A 146 -4.04 17.90 17.87
C VAL A 146 -3.99 18.36 16.43
N VAL A 147 -3.26 17.62 15.61
CA VAL A 147 -3.07 17.85 14.17
C VAL A 147 -3.41 16.58 13.41
N SER A 148 -4.16 16.68 12.31
CA SER A 148 -4.29 15.61 11.32
C SER A 148 -3.27 15.84 10.20
N ASN A 149 -2.40 14.85 9.98
CA ASN A 149 -1.38 14.92 8.93
C ASN A 149 -1.34 13.60 8.16
N PRO A 150 -2.34 13.36 7.30
CA PRO A 150 -2.43 12.11 6.56
C PRO A 150 -1.20 11.88 5.67
N GLU A 151 -0.84 10.62 5.49
CA GLU A 151 0.22 10.20 4.59
C GLU A 151 -0.32 9.92 3.18
N PHE A 152 0.56 10.00 2.18
CA PHE A 152 0.25 9.66 0.79
C PHE A 152 1.35 8.77 0.18
N LEU A 153 1.94 7.95 1.02
CA LEU A 153 3.05 7.07 0.67
C LEU A 153 2.54 5.86 -0.12
N ARG A 154 3.36 5.40 -1.06
CA ARG A 154 3.13 4.15 -1.79
C ARG A 154 4.16 3.12 -1.33
N GLU A 155 3.73 2.02 -0.75
CA GLU A 155 4.62 0.91 -0.43
C GLU A 155 5.51 0.56 -1.64
N GLY A 156 6.79 0.33 -1.42
CA GLY A 156 7.78 0.12 -2.48
C GLY A 156 8.34 1.40 -3.13
N PHE A 157 7.80 2.56 -2.78
CA PHE A 157 8.26 3.89 -3.22
C PHE A 157 8.18 4.92 -2.10
N ALA A 158 7.91 4.48 -0.87
CA ALA A 158 7.55 5.35 0.24
C ALA A 158 8.67 6.30 0.67
N VAL A 159 9.92 5.85 0.63
CA VAL A 159 11.08 6.71 0.88
C VAL A 159 11.12 7.87 -0.12
N GLY A 160 11.01 7.56 -1.41
CA GLY A 160 10.99 8.58 -2.47
C GLY A 160 9.79 9.53 -2.37
N ASP A 161 8.60 8.98 -2.10
CA ASP A 161 7.37 9.75 -1.95
C ASP A 161 7.42 10.71 -0.76
N LEU A 162 8.10 10.34 0.33
CA LEU A 162 8.26 11.23 1.48
C LEU A 162 9.38 12.24 1.29
N MET A 163 10.50 11.85 0.66
CA MET A 163 11.62 12.77 0.41
C MET A 163 11.30 13.84 -0.64
N LYS A 164 10.34 13.57 -1.54
CA LYS A 164 9.87 14.51 -2.57
C LYS A 164 8.35 14.41 -2.70
N PRO A 165 7.59 14.87 -1.69
CA PRO A 165 6.14 14.72 -1.72
C PRO A 165 5.50 15.71 -2.69
N ASP A 166 4.47 15.28 -3.42
CA ASP A 166 3.65 16.17 -4.28
C ASP A 166 2.98 17.28 -3.43
N ARG A 167 2.65 17.00 -2.19
CA ARG A 167 2.09 17.93 -1.19
C ARG A 167 2.18 17.34 0.22
N VAL A 168 2.11 18.22 1.22
CA VAL A 168 1.88 17.89 2.63
C VAL A 168 0.54 18.49 3.04
N VAL A 169 -0.34 17.71 3.67
CA VAL A 169 -1.64 18.19 4.19
C VAL A 169 -1.56 18.28 5.71
N ILE A 170 -1.96 19.41 6.26
CA ILE A 170 -1.93 19.69 7.69
C ILE A 170 -3.30 20.23 8.12
N GLY A 171 -4.07 19.39 8.81
CA GLY A 171 -5.33 19.76 9.46
C GLY A 171 -5.07 20.25 10.87
N VAL A 172 -5.27 21.51 11.14
CA VAL A 172 -4.90 22.14 12.42
C VAL A 172 -5.77 23.34 12.74
N ARG A 173 -5.96 23.62 14.03
CA ARG A 173 -6.70 24.82 14.51
C ARG A 173 -5.78 25.90 15.06
N SER A 174 -4.60 25.55 15.57
CA SER A 174 -3.68 26.43 16.29
C SER A 174 -2.59 26.99 15.37
N PRO A 175 -2.35 28.33 15.35
CA PRO A 175 -1.22 28.92 14.62
C PRO A 175 0.14 28.38 15.07
N ARG A 176 0.28 28.03 16.38
CA ARG A 176 1.51 27.47 16.94
C ARG A 176 1.84 26.14 16.31
N SER A 177 0.84 25.26 16.15
CA SER A 177 1.02 23.96 15.50
C SER A 177 1.25 24.09 13.99
N VAL A 178 0.65 25.09 13.32
CA VAL A 178 0.96 25.39 11.92
C VAL A 178 2.45 25.71 11.77
N ALA A 179 3.01 26.56 12.63
CA ALA A 179 4.42 26.94 12.57
C ALA A 179 5.35 25.73 12.78
N ALA A 180 5.07 24.90 13.80
CA ALA A 180 5.84 23.70 14.10
C ALA A 180 5.78 22.67 12.94
N MET A 181 4.60 22.41 12.39
CA MET A 181 4.47 21.48 11.27
C MET A 181 5.16 21.99 9.99
N LYS A 182 5.10 23.30 9.72
CA LYS A 182 5.86 23.90 8.61
C LYS A 182 7.37 23.75 8.80
N GLU A 183 7.89 23.92 10.02
CA GLU A 183 9.30 23.71 10.33
C GLU A 183 9.71 22.24 10.09
N ILE A 184 8.89 21.26 10.52
CA ILE A 184 9.16 19.82 10.31
C ILE A 184 9.28 19.52 8.82
N TYR A 185 8.36 20.06 8.02
CA TYR A 185 8.30 19.74 6.58
C TYR A 185 9.11 20.67 5.68
N ALA A 186 9.71 21.74 6.20
CA ALA A 186 10.52 22.68 5.42
C ALA A 186 11.65 22.03 4.60
N PRO A 187 12.39 21.01 5.12
CA PRO A 187 13.46 20.38 4.35
C PRO A 187 12.99 19.61 3.10
N PHE A 188 11.72 19.22 3.03
CA PHE A 188 11.18 18.47 1.91
C PHE A 188 10.78 19.35 0.72
N ASN A 189 10.76 20.67 0.90
CA ASN A 189 10.50 21.67 -0.14
C ASN A 189 9.24 21.39 -0.98
N ALA A 190 8.15 21.01 -0.33
CA ALA A 190 6.87 20.65 -0.97
C ALA A 190 5.78 21.67 -0.65
N PRO A 191 4.75 21.79 -1.51
CA PRO A 191 3.56 22.55 -1.19
C PRO A 191 2.88 22.06 0.10
N ILE A 192 2.60 22.98 1.04
CA ILE A 192 1.91 22.67 2.29
C ILE A 192 0.48 23.21 2.23
N VAL A 193 -0.49 22.32 2.30
CA VAL A 193 -1.92 22.63 2.38
C VAL A 193 -2.31 22.67 3.85
N VAL A 194 -2.60 23.85 4.37
CA VAL A 194 -3.12 24.03 5.73
C VAL A 194 -4.64 24.14 5.67
N THR A 195 -5.33 23.29 6.43
CA THR A 195 -6.79 23.22 6.49
C THR A 195 -7.28 22.86 7.90
N ASP A 196 -8.57 22.66 8.11
CA ASP A 196 -9.09 22.08 9.35
C ASP A 196 -8.87 20.58 9.43
N ILE A 197 -9.01 20.01 10.65
CA ILE A 197 -8.75 18.59 10.92
C ILE A 197 -9.67 17.68 10.09
N ASN A 198 -10.96 17.98 10.04
CA ASN A 198 -11.92 17.14 9.35
C ASN A 198 -11.69 17.13 7.82
N SER A 199 -11.34 18.27 7.24
CA SER A 199 -10.96 18.37 5.83
C SER A 199 -9.68 17.60 5.53
N ALA A 200 -8.66 17.63 6.41
CA ALA A 200 -7.43 16.86 6.22
C ALA A 200 -7.70 15.34 6.24
N GLU A 201 -8.50 14.86 7.19
CA GLU A 201 -8.91 13.46 7.27
C GLU A 201 -9.70 13.05 6.01
N LEU A 202 -10.63 13.89 5.54
CA LEU A 202 -11.42 13.62 4.33
C LEU A 202 -10.57 13.61 3.05
N ILE A 203 -9.58 14.50 2.93
CA ILE A 203 -8.68 14.56 1.77
C ILE A 203 -7.99 13.21 1.55
N LYS A 204 -7.60 12.50 2.61
CA LYS A 204 -6.97 11.18 2.47
C LYS A 204 -7.93 10.16 1.87
N HIS A 205 -9.14 10.05 2.42
CA HIS A 205 -10.15 9.12 1.90
C HIS A 205 -10.55 9.45 0.46
N ALA A 206 -10.80 10.72 0.16
CA ALA A 206 -11.15 11.19 -1.19
C ALA A 206 -10.03 10.90 -2.20
N SER A 207 -8.76 11.13 -1.81
CA SER A 207 -7.61 10.84 -2.68
C SER A 207 -7.49 9.35 -3.00
N ASN A 208 -7.51 8.48 -1.98
CA ASN A 208 -7.36 7.05 -2.18
C ASN A 208 -8.53 6.44 -2.97
N SER A 209 -9.76 6.89 -2.70
CA SER A 209 -10.93 6.42 -3.45
C SER A 209 -10.91 6.86 -4.91
N PHE A 210 -10.44 8.06 -5.20
CA PHE A 210 -10.30 8.54 -6.57
C PHE A 210 -9.21 7.76 -7.35
N LEU A 211 -8.10 7.42 -6.70
CA LEU A 211 -7.06 6.59 -7.32
C LEU A 211 -7.57 5.17 -7.62
N ALA A 212 -8.32 4.57 -6.70
CA ALA A 212 -8.97 3.29 -6.92
C ALA A 212 -10.02 3.34 -8.05
N LEU A 213 -10.80 4.44 -8.11
CA LEU A 213 -11.74 4.71 -9.21
C LEU A 213 -11.02 4.72 -10.57
N LYS A 214 -9.86 5.38 -10.69
CA LYS A 214 -9.09 5.39 -11.94
C LYS A 214 -8.70 3.99 -12.39
N ILE A 215 -8.29 3.12 -11.46
CA ILE A 215 -7.94 1.72 -11.79
C ILE A 215 -9.19 0.93 -12.21
N SER A 216 -10.29 1.02 -11.48
CA SER A 216 -11.54 0.35 -11.87
C SER A 216 -12.08 0.88 -13.19
N TYR A 217 -11.98 2.19 -13.43
CA TYR A 217 -12.40 2.79 -14.69
C TYR A 217 -11.63 2.22 -15.88
N ILE A 218 -10.29 2.20 -15.82
CA ILE A 218 -9.50 1.66 -16.94
C ILE A 218 -9.68 0.15 -17.11
N ASN A 219 -9.98 -0.60 -16.04
CA ASN A 219 -10.32 -2.00 -16.12
C ASN A 219 -11.69 -2.24 -16.81
N ALA A 220 -12.67 -1.37 -16.56
CA ALA A 220 -13.94 -1.40 -17.30
C ALA A 220 -13.72 -1.08 -18.80
N ILE A 221 -12.88 -0.09 -19.11
CA ILE A 221 -12.49 0.23 -20.50
C ILE A 221 -11.75 -0.94 -21.15
N ALA A 222 -10.90 -1.66 -20.39
CA ALA A 222 -10.20 -2.85 -20.91
C ALA A 222 -11.20 -3.93 -21.40
N ALA A 223 -12.32 -4.12 -20.70
CA ALA A 223 -13.36 -5.06 -21.14
C ALA A 223 -14.01 -4.63 -22.47
N ILE A 224 -14.21 -3.33 -22.66
CA ILE A 224 -14.73 -2.77 -23.92
C ILE A 224 -13.69 -2.95 -25.03
N CYS A 225 -12.42 -2.68 -24.76
CA CYS A 225 -11.34 -2.88 -25.72
C CYS A 225 -11.27 -4.31 -26.22
N GLU A 226 -11.37 -5.31 -25.32
CA GLU A 226 -11.41 -6.72 -25.71
C GLU A 226 -12.60 -7.08 -26.62
N ALA A 227 -13.76 -6.47 -26.40
CA ALA A 227 -14.95 -6.70 -27.21
C ALA A 227 -14.91 -6.00 -28.59
N THR A 228 -14.18 -4.90 -28.68
CA THR A 228 -14.14 -4.05 -29.90
C THR A 228 -12.86 -4.21 -30.71
N GLY A 229 -11.84 -4.91 -30.18
CA GLY A 229 -10.52 -5.04 -30.80
C GLY A 229 -9.62 -3.83 -30.58
N ALA A 230 -9.98 -2.89 -29.68
CA ALA A 230 -9.13 -1.77 -29.30
C ALA A 230 -8.02 -2.22 -28.33
N ASN A 231 -7.00 -1.36 -28.15
CA ASN A 231 -5.89 -1.60 -27.23
C ASN A 231 -6.00 -0.66 -26.03
N VAL A 232 -6.24 -1.20 -24.83
CA VAL A 232 -6.39 -0.39 -23.61
C VAL A 232 -5.17 0.46 -23.26
N GLN A 233 -3.96 0.02 -23.62
CA GLN A 233 -2.74 0.80 -23.35
C GLN A 233 -2.71 2.08 -24.23
N GLU A 234 -3.12 1.99 -25.48
CA GLU A 234 -3.22 3.14 -26.38
C GLU A 234 -4.35 4.09 -25.94
N VAL A 235 -5.52 3.52 -25.56
CA VAL A 235 -6.63 4.31 -25.00
C VAL A 235 -6.18 5.04 -23.73
N ALA A 236 -5.53 4.34 -22.81
CA ALA A 236 -5.02 4.94 -21.56
C ALA A 236 -3.92 5.99 -21.83
N ALA A 237 -3.07 5.78 -22.84
CA ALA A 237 -2.06 6.76 -23.25
C ALA A 237 -2.72 8.01 -23.85
N GLY A 238 -3.65 7.82 -24.81
CA GLY A 238 -4.35 8.93 -25.47
C GLY A 238 -5.14 9.80 -24.48
N MET A 239 -5.98 9.19 -23.64
CA MET A 239 -6.73 9.97 -22.65
C MET A 239 -5.85 10.56 -21.55
N GLY A 240 -4.73 9.91 -21.22
CA GLY A 240 -3.80 10.36 -20.18
C GLY A 240 -2.94 11.57 -20.57
N LEU A 241 -2.90 11.96 -21.86
CA LEU A 241 -2.27 13.20 -22.35
C LEU A 241 -3.07 14.45 -21.97
N ASP A 242 -4.36 14.32 -21.70
CA ASP A 242 -5.15 15.43 -21.16
C ASP A 242 -4.75 15.63 -19.68
N GLU A 243 -4.17 16.80 -19.34
CA GLU A 243 -3.71 17.14 -18.00
C GLU A 243 -4.83 17.04 -16.95
N ARG A 244 -6.09 17.26 -17.32
CA ARG A 244 -7.26 17.12 -16.43
C ARG A 244 -7.48 15.67 -16.00
N ILE A 245 -7.01 14.70 -16.78
CA ILE A 245 -7.11 13.26 -16.52
C ILE A 245 -5.80 12.71 -15.94
N GLY A 246 -4.69 12.96 -16.62
CA GLY A 246 -3.35 12.49 -16.28
C GLY A 246 -3.19 10.97 -16.42
N ARG A 247 -1.99 10.51 -16.80
CA ARG A 247 -1.69 9.11 -17.14
C ARG A 247 -1.63 8.17 -15.92
N ARG A 248 -1.25 8.69 -14.74
CA ARG A 248 -1.05 7.88 -13.54
C ARG A 248 -2.34 7.17 -13.12
N PHE A 249 -2.24 5.91 -12.67
CA PHE A 249 -3.34 5.03 -12.26
C PHE A 249 -4.32 4.60 -13.38
N LEU A 250 -3.91 4.72 -14.65
CA LEU A 250 -4.65 4.21 -15.82
C LEU A 250 -3.95 2.96 -16.41
N ASN A 251 -3.42 2.07 -15.57
CA ASN A 251 -2.87 0.78 -16.01
C ASN A 251 -3.91 -0.32 -15.75
N ALA A 252 -4.42 -0.92 -16.81
CA ALA A 252 -5.32 -2.07 -16.70
C ALA A 252 -4.56 -3.32 -16.25
N GLY A 253 -5.22 -4.15 -15.43
CA GLY A 253 -4.65 -5.38 -14.90
C GLY A 253 -5.70 -6.24 -14.20
N ILE A 254 -5.28 -7.18 -13.36
CA ILE A 254 -6.16 -8.10 -12.62
C ILE A 254 -6.85 -7.47 -11.39
N GLY A 255 -6.83 -6.17 -11.28
CA GLY A 255 -7.40 -5.42 -10.16
C GLY A 255 -6.36 -4.86 -9.20
N PHE A 256 -6.84 -4.03 -8.26
CA PHE A 256 -6.04 -3.49 -7.17
C PHE A 256 -6.25 -4.28 -5.88
N GLY A 257 -5.25 -4.26 -5.02
CA GLY A 257 -5.26 -4.88 -3.70
C GLY A 257 -4.38 -4.10 -2.72
N GLY A 258 -3.74 -4.81 -1.82
CA GLY A 258 -2.91 -4.25 -0.77
C GLY A 258 -3.70 -3.79 0.45
N SER A 259 -2.99 -3.32 1.45
CA SER A 259 -3.54 -2.95 2.74
C SER A 259 -4.33 -1.63 2.76
N CYS A 260 -4.21 -0.80 1.70
CA CYS A 260 -4.75 0.56 1.68
C CYS A 260 -6.08 0.66 0.92
N PHE A 261 -6.08 0.45 -0.41
CA PHE A 261 -7.26 0.75 -1.23
C PHE A 261 -8.52 -0.02 -0.82
N PRO A 262 -8.50 -1.36 -0.64
CA PRO A 262 -9.71 -2.07 -0.25
C PRO A 262 -10.27 -1.60 1.09
N LYS A 263 -9.39 -1.40 2.08
CA LYS A 263 -9.76 -0.92 3.41
C LYS A 263 -10.32 0.50 3.36
N ASP A 264 -9.63 1.43 2.69
CA ASP A 264 -9.99 2.84 2.69
C ASP A 264 -11.28 3.11 1.89
N LEU A 265 -11.53 2.33 0.81
CA LEU A 265 -12.81 2.36 0.11
C LEU A 265 -13.96 1.92 1.02
N SER A 266 -13.83 0.77 1.68
CA SER A 266 -14.86 0.25 2.59
C SER A 266 -15.12 1.24 3.72
N ALA A 267 -14.05 1.80 4.31
CA ALA A 267 -14.17 2.82 5.35
C ALA A 267 -14.89 4.08 4.84
N PHE A 268 -14.58 4.54 3.63
CA PHE A 268 -15.22 5.76 3.09
C PHE A 268 -16.69 5.53 2.71
N ILE A 269 -17.03 4.36 2.19
CA ILE A 269 -18.44 3.97 1.98
C ILE A 269 -19.20 3.98 3.34
N LYS A 270 -18.58 3.41 4.38
CA LYS A 270 -19.19 3.39 5.72
C LYS A 270 -19.36 4.79 6.31
N ILE A 271 -18.36 5.68 6.16
CA ILE A 271 -18.43 7.08 6.57
C ILE A 271 -19.59 7.78 5.84
N ALA A 272 -19.72 7.58 4.54
CA ALA A 272 -20.80 8.16 3.75
C ALA A 272 -22.18 7.67 4.23
N GLU A 273 -22.35 6.37 4.46
CA GLU A 273 -23.59 5.80 5.01
C GLU A 273 -23.97 6.38 6.37
N GLN A 274 -22.99 6.55 7.26
CA GLN A 274 -23.21 7.16 8.59
C GLN A 274 -23.64 8.65 8.52
N THR A 275 -23.30 9.32 7.42
CA THR A 275 -23.75 10.71 7.15
C THR A 275 -25.05 10.78 6.34
N GLY A 276 -25.67 9.64 6.02
CA GLY A 276 -26.88 9.56 5.21
C GLY A 276 -26.63 9.66 3.69
N CYS A 277 -25.40 9.56 3.24
CA CYS A 277 -25.04 9.61 1.82
C CYS A 277 -24.83 8.19 1.28
N ASP A 278 -25.62 7.77 0.26
CA ASP A 278 -25.37 6.53 -0.48
C ASP A 278 -24.32 6.77 -1.57
N PHE A 279 -23.07 6.43 -1.29
CA PHE A 279 -21.96 6.65 -2.21
C PHE A 279 -21.86 5.51 -3.23
N ARG A 280 -22.86 5.42 -4.12
CA ARG A 280 -22.98 4.35 -5.15
C ARG A 280 -21.73 4.24 -6.01
N LEU A 281 -21.10 5.36 -6.36
CA LEU A 281 -19.89 5.36 -7.19
C LEU A 281 -18.79 4.48 -6.58
N LEU A 282 -18.54 4.56 -5.28
CA LEU A 282 -17.49 3.76 -4.63
C LEU A 282 -17.88 2.29 -4.50
N LYS A 283 -19.17 1.99 -4.30
CA LYS A 283 -19.66 0.61 -4.32
C LYS A 283 -19.42 -0.02 -5.69
N GLU A 284 -19.66 0.73 -6.77
CA GLU A 284 -19.41 0.26 -8.13
C GLU A 284 -17.91 0.07 -8.42
N VAL A 285 -17.05 0.92 -7.88
CA VAL A 285 -15.59 0.75 -7.96
C VAL A 285 -15.15 -0.61 -7.38
N GLN A 286 -15.73 -1.03 -6.25
CA GLN A 286 -15.44 -2.34 -5.64
C GLN A 286 -15.98 -3.49 -6.50
N HIS A 287 -17.18 -3.38 -7.06
CA HIS A 287 -17.77 -4.39 -7.95
C HIS A 287 -16.93 -4.58 -9.22
N ILE A 288 -16.56 -3.50 -9.89
CA ILE A 288 -15.70 -3.56 -11.09
C ILE A 288 -14.36 -4.22 -10.76
N ASN A 289 -13.77 -3.93 -9.59
CA ASN A 289 -12.51 -4.55 -9.17
C ASN A 289 -12.65 -6.07 -8.95
N ALA A 290 -13.75 -6.51 -8.35
CA ALA A 290 -14.05 -7.93 -8.17
C ALA A 290 -14.32 -8.63 -9.50
N ASP A 291 -15.13 -8.01 -10.38
CA ASP A 291 -15.45 -8.54 -11.71
C ASP A 291 -14.21 -8.71 -12.59
N GLN A 292 -13.21 -7.85 -12.41
CA GLN A 292 -11.97 -7.92 -13.17
C GLN A 292 -11.20 -9.22 -12.90
N MET A 293 -11.16 -9.68 -11.65
CA MET A 293 -10.58 -10.97 -11.30
C MET A 293 -11.36 -12.13 -11.94
N GLU A 294 -12.69 -12.09 -11.87
CA GLU A 294 -13.55 -13.09 -12.52
C GLU A 294 -13.30 -13.19 -14.04
N ARG A 295 -13.18 -12.04 -14.71
CA ARG A 295 -12.89 -11.98 -16.15
C ARG A 295 -11.54 -12.60 -16.48
N PHE A 296 -10.53 -12.35 -15.65
CA PHE A 296 -9.19 -12.90 -15.88
C PHE A 296 -9.14 -14.41 -15.64
N VAL A 297 -9.79 -14.90 -14.57
CA VAL A 297 -9.93 -16.34 -14.33
C VAL A 297 -10.67 -17.01 -15.49
N LYS A 298 -11.79 -16.44 -15.97
CA LYS A 298 -12.50 -16.95 -17.16
C LYS A 298 -11.63 -16.99 -18.41
N LYS A 299 -10.74 -16.00 -18.60
CA LYS A 299 -9.80 -16.01 -19.73
C LYS A 299 -8.85 -17.20 -19.66
N ILE A 300 -8.37 -17.55 -18.46
CA ILE A 300 -7.53 -18.73 -18.23
C ILE A 300 -8.32 -20.01 -18.47
N THR A 301 -9.50 -20.16 -17.86
CA THR A 301 -10.34 -21.36 -17.98
C THR A 301 -10.82 -21.58 -19.41
N ASN A 302 -11.24 -20.53 -20.11
CA ASN A 302 -11.66 -20.64 -21.52
C ASN A 302 -10.51 -21.08 -22.45
N THR A 303 -9.28 -20.70 -22.14
CA THR A 303 -8.11 -21.05 -22.95
C THR A 303 -7.61 -22.45 -22.64
N LEU A 304 -7.58 -22.86 -21.37
CA LEU A 304 -7.07 -24.16 -20.92
C LEU A 304 -8.14 -25.23 -20.81
N TRP A 305 -9.40 -24.83 -20.88
CA TRP A 305 -10.63 -25.65 -20.79
C TRP A 305 -10.82 -26.28 -19.39
N VAL A 306 -9.98 -27.24 -18.98
CA VAL A 306 -10.02 -27.90 -17.67
C VAL A 306 -8.73 -27.62 -16.95
N LEU A 307 -8.82 -27.08 -15.73
CA LEU A 307 -7.64 -26.77 -14.90
C LEU A 307 -7.20 -27.92 -14.01
N LYS A 308 -8.11 -28.88 -13.75
CA LYS A 308 -7.80 -30.04 -12.92
C LYS A 308 -6.57 -30.78 -13.46
N ASP A 309 -5.62 -31.04 -12.56
CA ASP A 309 -4.33 -31.68 -12.80
C ASP A 309 -3.32 -30.91 -13.67
N LYS A 310 -3.67 -29.73 -14.17
CA LYS A 310 -2.71 -28.85 -14.83
C LYS A 310 -1.79 -28.17 -13.85
N THR A 311 -0.57 -27.93 -14.28
CA THR A 311 0.40 -27.13 -13.51
C THR A 311 0.54 -25.76 -14.13
N ILE A 312 0.36 -24.70 -13.33
CA ILE A 312 0.42 -23.31 -13.78
C ILE A 312 1.58 -22.62 -13.06
N GLY A 313 2.49 -22.06 -13.85
CA GLY A 313 3.54 -21.17 -13.33
C GLY A 313 2.98 -19.79 -13.05
N VAL A 314 3.29 -19.19 -11.88
CA VAL A 314 2.84 -17.85 -11.51
C VAL A 314 4.02 -17.00 -11.11
N LEU A 315 4.20 -15.88 -11.80
CA LEU A 315 5.19 -14.85 -11.54
C LEU A 315 4.53 -13.67 -10.81
N GLY A 316 4.94 -13.48 -9.56
CA GLY A 316 4.42 -12.43 -8.67
C GLY A 316 3.37 -12.93 -7.69
N LEU A 317 3.57 -12.61 -6.41
CA LEU A 317 2.69 -12.92 -5.27
C LEU A 317 2.34 -11.67 -4.47
N ALA A 318 3.26 -10.69 -4.41
CA ALA A 318 2.98 -9.39 -3.83
C ALA A 318 1.84 -8.69 -4.58
N PHE A 319 1.10 -7.80 -3.91
CA PHE A 319 -0.01 -7.08 -4.54
C PHE A 319 0.44 -6.10 -5.63
N LYS A 320 1.70 -5.69 -5.62
CA LYS A 320 2.40 -4.89 -6.64
C LYS A 320 3.91 -5.06 -6.53
N GLN A 321 4.67 -4.46 -7.47
CA GLN A 321 6.13 -4.46 -7.43
C GLN A 321 6.72 -3.70 -6.23
N ASN A 322 7.97 -4.00 -5.90
CA ASN A 322 8.82 -3.34 -4.90
C ASN A 322 8.30 -3.43 -3.45
N THR A 323 7.46 -4.41 -3.14
CA THR A 323 7.01 -4.71 -1.77
C THR A 323 6.95 -6.21 -1.52
N ASP A 324 7.02 -6.61 -0.26
CA ASP A 324 6.83 -7.99 0.19
C ASP A 324 5.40 -8.23 0.73
N ASP A 325 4.49 -7.23 0.58
CA ASP A 325 3.14 -7.29 1.13
C ASP A 325 2.20 -8.13 0.26
N VAL A 326 1.66 -9.19 0.85
CA VAL A 326 0.69 -10.11 0.22
C VAL A 326 -0.75 -9.90 0.69
N ARG A 327 -0.99 -8.92 1.57
CA ARG A 327 -2.34 -8.66 2.10
C ARG A 327 -3.27 -8.22 0.98
N MET A 328 -4.42 -8.90 0.88
CA MET A 328 -5.41 -8.66 -0.19
C MET A 328 -4.75 -8.60 -1.58
N SER A 329 -3.70 -9.40 -1.81
CA SER A 329 -3.03 -9.46 -3.11
C SER A 329 -3.92 -10.11 -4.16
N PRO A 330 -4.18 -9.44 -5.30
CA PRO A 330 -4.87 -10.06 -6.43
C PRO A 330 -4.14 -11.31 -6.96
N ALA A 331 -2.81 -11.37 -6.83
CA ALA A 331 -2.02 -12.53 -7.22
C ALA A 331 -2.31 -13.74 -6.32
N ILE A 332 -2.40 -13.56 -5.00
CA ILE A 332 -2.78 -14.61 -4.05
C ILE A 332 -4.22 -15.05 -4.27
N GLU A 333 -5.16 -14.12 -4.49
CA GLU A 333 -6.54 -14.44 -4.81
C GLU A 333 -6.65 -15.28 -6.10
N LEU A 334 -5.92 -14.89 -7.15
CA LEU A 334 -5.84 -15.66 -8.39
C LEU A 334 -5.32 -17.07 -8.13
N CYS A 335 -4.24 -17.22 -7.36
CA CYS A 335 -3.70 -18.54 -7.00
C CYS A 335 -4.76 -19.42 -6.32
N HIS A 336 -5.46 -18.92 -5.33
CA HIS A 336 -6.51 -19.65 -4.62
C HIS A 336 -7.65 -20.08 -5.57
N ARG A 337 -8.05 -19.21 -6.51
CA ARG A 337 -9.09 -19.53 -7.49
C ARG A 337 -8.65 -20.63 -8.45
N LEU A 338 -7.39 -20.59 -8.94
CA LEU A 338 -6.83 -21.64 -9.79
C LEU A 338 -6.73 -22.98 -9.06
N GLN A 339 -6.29 -22.97 -7.78
CA GLN A 339 -6.27 -24.18 -6.94
C GLN A 339 -7.68 -24.74 -6.69
N LYS A 340 -8.67 -23.89 -6.48
CA LYS A 340 -10.08 -24.31 -6.33
C LYS A 340 -10.60 -25.05 -7.56
N GLU A 341 -10.14 -24.67 -8.75
CA GLU A 341 -10.43 -25.37 -10.02
C GLU A 341 -9.56 -26.62 -10.25
N GLY A 342 -8.69 -26.97 -9.29
CA GLY A 342 -7.86 -28.18 -9.30
C GLY A 342 -6.49 -28.03 -9.95
N ALA A 343 -6.02 -26.83 -10.23
CA ALA A 343 -4.66 -26.58 -10.73
C ALA A 343 -3.61 -26.76 -9.64
N ARG A 344 -2.44 -27.28 -10.02
CA ARG A 344 -1.20 -27.22 -9.22
C ARG A 344 -0.44 -25.96 -9.58
N LEU A 345 0.22 -25.33 -8.59
CA LEU A 345 0.92 -24.07 -8.80
C LEU A 345 2.42 -24.21 -8.58
N ARG A 346 3.21 -23.60 -9.47
CA ARG A 346 4.62 -23.28 -9.27
C ARG A 346 4.74 -21.76 -9.24
N VAL A 347 5.28 -21.21 -8.15
CA VAL A 347 5.20 -19.77 -7.89
C VAL A 347 6.57 -19.18 -7.62
N HIS A 348 6.76 -17.93 -8.04
CA HIS A 348 7.94 -17.14 -7.72
C HIS A 348 7.55 -15.68 -7.47
N ASP A 349 8.21 -15.08 -6.50
CA ASP A 349 8.18 -13.64 -6.25
C ASP A 349 9.56 -13.20 -5.73
N PRO A 350 10.11 -12.07 -6.19
CA PRO A 350 11.43 -11.62 -5.76
C PRO A 350 11.55 -11.32 -4.26
N LYS A 351 10.44 -10.97 -3.57
CA LYS A 351 10.46 -10.50 -2.16
C LYS A 351 9.37 -11.10 -1.28
N ALA A 352 8.26 -11.55 -1.84
CA ALA A 352 7.08 -11.91 -1.06
C ALA A 352 6.95 -13.40 -0.74
N MET A 353 7.86 -14.28 -1.18
CA MET A 353 7.72 -15.73 -1.02
C MET A 353 7.54 -16.16 0.44
N ASP A 354 8.33 -15.61 1.36
CA ASP A 354 8.24 -16.01 2.77
C ASP A 354 6.89 -15.67 3.41
N LYS A 355 6.36 -14.46 3.09
CA LYS A 355 5.03 -14.05 3.56
C LYS A 355 3.91 -14.82 2.85
N ALA A 356 4.11 -15.13 1.58
CA ALA A 356 3.13 -15.90 0.79
C ALA A 356 2.98 -17.35 1.28
N ARG A 357 4.05 -17.99 1.78
CA ARG A 357 3.98 -19.36 2.36
C ARG A 357 2.94 -19.49 3.47
N ALA A 358 2.70 -18.43 4.22
CA ALA A 358 1.71 -18.44 5.30
C ALA A 358 0.25 -18.45 4.81
N VAL A 359 0.00 -17.98 3.57
CA VAL A 359 -1.34 -17.83 3.00
C VAL A 359 -1.58 -18.68 1.75
N LEU A 360 -0.54 -19.25 1.16
CA LEU A 360 -0.59 -20.10 -0.04
C LEU A 360 0.31 -21.33 0.17
N ALA A 361 -0.07 -22.20 1.12
CA ALA A 361 0.76 -23.33 1.56
C ALA A 361 0.93 -24.42 0.45
N ASP A 362 -0.12 -24.66 -0.34
CA ASP A 362 -0.17 -25.74 -1.33
C ASP A 362 0.39 -25.31 -2.70
N ALA A 363 1.54 -24.65 -2.74
CA ALA A 363 2.23 -24.26 -3.97
C ALA A 363 3.70 -24.68 -3.95
N ALA A 364 4.25 -25.01 -5.11
CA ALA A 364 5.70 -25.25 -5.27
C ALA A 364 6.41 -23.91 -5.46
N TYR A 365 7.14 -23.48 -4.46
CA TYR A 365 7.94 -22.25 -4.48
C TYR A 365 9.26 -22.47 -5.20
N VAL A 366 9.58 -21.61 -6.15
CA VAL A 366 10.75 -21.70 -7.03
C VAL A 366 11.60 -20.43 -6.89
N ASP A 367 12.89 -20.57 -6.58
CA ASP A 367 13.77 -19.42 -6.33
C ASP A 367 14.22 -18.73 -7.63
N ASP A 368 14.32 -19.47 -8.75
CA ASP A 368 14.65 -18.90 -10.06
C ASP A 368 13.38 -18.65 -10.89
N MET A 369 13.14 -17.40 -11.25
CA MET A 369 12.00 -17.03 -12.11
C MET A 369 11.96 -17.78 -13.45
N ASN A 370 13.14 -18.11 -14.01
CA ASN A 370 13.23 -18.82 -15.29
C ASN A 370 12.85 -20.29 -15.17
N ALA A 371 12.91 -20.86 -13.97
CA ALA A 371 12.51 -22.24 -13.71
C ALA A 371 11.03 -22.39 -13.37
N VAL A 372 10.27 -21.31 -13.21
CA VAL A 372 8.82 -21.36 -12.88
C VAL A 372 8.04 -22.03 -13.99
N ALA A 373 8.44 -21.83 -15.25
CA ALA A 373 7.77 -22.40 -16.42
C ALA A 373 8.01 -23.90 -16.62
N ASP A 374 9.03 -24.49 -15.96
CA ASP A 374 9.48 -25.86 -16.24
C ASP A 374 8.37 -26.89 -15.97
N GLY A 375 7.91 -27.56 -17.05
CA GLY A 375 6.86 -28.57 -17.02
C GLY A 375 5.44 -28.03 -16.74
N CYS A 376 5.24 -26.73 -16.80
CA CYS A 376 3.91 -26.14 -16.65
C CYS A 376 3.10 -26.15 -17.95
N ASP A 377 1.78 -26.14 -17.81
CA ASP A 377 0.83 -26.03 -18.95
C ASP A 377 0.68 -24.59 -19.43
N ALA A 378 0.89 -23.61 -18.55
CA ALA A 378 0.86 -22.19 -18.86
C ALA A 378 1.66 -21.37 -17.84
N LEU A 379 1.99 -20.14 -18.20
CA LEU A 379 2.63 -19.15 -17.34
C LEU A 379 1.68 -17.97 -17.12
N VAL A 380 1.61 -17.46 -15.89
CA VAL A 380 0.82 -16.29 -15.50
C VAL A 380 1.74 -15.22 -14.92
N VAL A 381 1.60 -13.98 -15.37
CA VAL A 381 2.21 -12.81 -14.75
C VAL A 381 1.14 -12.10 -13.92
N ALA A 382 1.27 -12.16 -12.60
CA ALA A 382 0.28 -11.63 -11.66
C ALA A 382 0.72 -10.33 -10.96
N THR A 383 2.04 -10.04 -10.95
CA THR A 383 2.60 -8.79 -10.41
C THR A 383 3.62 -8.21 -11.38
N GLU A 384 3.65 -6.89 -11.49
CA GLU A 384 4.46 -6.15 -12.48
C GLU A 384 5.89 -5.85 -12.03
N TRP A 385 6.62 -6.84 -11.51
CA TRP A 385 8.02 -6.69 -11.15
C TRP A 385 8.89 -6.38 -12.39
N ASP A 386 9.77 -5.37 -12.30
CA ASP A 386 10.69 -5.05 -13.39
C ASP A 386 11.69 -6.19 -13.69
N GLU A 387 12.00 -7.02 -12.70
CA GLU A 387 12.82 -8.22 -12.88
C GLU A 387 12.19 -9.19 -13.89
N PHE A 388 10.88 -9.32 -13.93
CA PHE A 388 10.21 -10.24 -14.86
C PHE A 388 10.36 -9.85 -16.34
N LYS A 389 10.67 -8.59 -16.64
CA LYS A 389 11.02 -8.16 -17.99
C LYS A 389 12.31 -8.81 -18.51
N LYS A 390 13.13 -9.36 -17.60
CA LYS A 390 14.38 -10.08 -17.91
C LYS A 390 14.16 -11.60 -18.02
N LEU A 391 12.92 -12.09 -17.96
CA LEU A 391 12.61 -13.50 -18.15
C LEU A 391 13.17 -13.98 -19.48
N ASP A 392 13.86 -15.12 -19.48
CA ASP A 392 14.25 -15.80 -20.72
C ASP A 392 13.02 -16.39 -21.38
N LEU A 393 12.39 -15.58 -22.25
CA LEU A 393 11.14 -15.92 -22.94
C LEU A 393 11.29 -17.15 -23.84
N GLU A 394 12.48 -17.38 -24.43
CA GLU A 394 12.72 -18.53 -25.29
C GLU A 394 12.83 -19.82 -24.47
N ARG A 395 13.60 -19.80 -23.38
CA ARG A 395 13.69 -20.91 -22.42
C ARG A 395 12.34 -21.24 -21.83
N ALA A 396 11.64 -20.22 -21.28
CA ALA A 396 10.32 -20.41 -20.68
C ALA A 396 9.33 -21.02 -21.67
N ARG A 397 9.31 -20.54 -22.92
CA ARG A 397 8.45 -21.09 -23.98
C ARG A 397 8.74 -22.56 -24.29
N LYS A 398 10.04 -22.95 -24.30
CA LYS A 398 10.44 -24.34 -24.55
C LYS A 398 10.18 -25.27 -23.36
N SER A 399 10.16 -24.74 -22.14
CA SER A 399 9.93 -25.49 -20.89
C SER A 399 8.45 -25.79 -20.64
N LEU A 400 7.54 -25.02 -21.24
CA LEU A 400 6.09 -25.21 -21.13
C LEU A 400 5.59 -26.35 -22.01
N THR A 401 4.56 -27.05 -21.56
CA THR A 401 3.81 -28.03 -22.38
C THR A 401 3.19 -27.35 -23.60
N HIS A 402 2.64 -26.15 -23.41
CA HIS A 402 2.11 -25.29 -24.46
C HIS A 402 2.61 -23.85 -24.22
N PRO A 403 2.99 -23.09 -25.28
CA PRO A 403 3.57 -21.77 -25.15
C PRO A 403 2.50 -20.72 -24.82
N ILE A 404 1.78 -20.91 -23.71
CA ILE A 404 0.67 -20.04 -23.27
C ILE A 404 1.14 -19.14 -22.14
N MET A 405 0.95 -17.83 -22.32
CA MET A 405 1.17 -16.83 -21.27
C MET A 405 -0.09 -15.98 -21.05
N PHE A 406 -0.50 -15.88 -19.77
CA PHE A 406 -1.52 -14.96 -19.32
C PHE A 406 -0.86 -13.79 -18.58
N ASP A 407 -0.85 -12.62 -19.19
CA ASP A 407 -0.24 -11.43 -18.60
C ASP A 407 -1.31 -10.54 -17.95
N GLY A 408 -1.45 -10.68 -16.65
CA GLY A 408 -2.41 -9.93 -15.84
C GLY A 408 -2.02 -8.49 -15.55
N ARG A 409 -0.84 -8.05 -16.01
CA ARG A 409 -0.30 -6.71 -15.75
C ARG A 409 0.11 -5.95 -17.03
N ASN A 410 -0.07 -6.57 -18.19
CA ASN A 410 0.35 -6.00 -19.47
C ASN A 410 1.85 -5.64 -19.49
N LEU A 411 2.68 -6.50 -18.90
CA LEU A 411 4.11 -6.30 -18.72
C LEU A 411 4.88 -6.40 -20.02
N PHE A 412 4.46 -7.34 -20.90
CA PHE A 412 5.13 -7.63 -22.18
C PHE A 412 4.40 -6.98 -23.36
N ASN A 413 5.13 -6.75 -24.44
CA ASN A 413 4.55 -6.28 -25.70
C ASN A 413 3.86 -7.46 -26.44
N ARG A 414 2.59 -7.28 -26.83
CA ARG A 414 1.80 -8.33 -27.46
C ARG A 414 2.38 -8.78 -28.78
N GLU A 415 2.74 -7.86 -29.66
CA GLU A 415 3.25 -8.16 -31.00
C GLU A 415 4.58 -8.91 -30.94
N GLU A 416 5.44 -8.54 -29.98
CA GLU A 416 6.70 -9.25 -29.73
C GLU A 416 6.44 -10.68 -29.23
N MET A 417 5.54 -10.86 -28.29
CA MET A 417 5.20 -12.19 -27.77
C MET A 417 4.61 -13.10 -28.86
N GLU A 418 3.70 -12.58 -29.69
CA GLU A 418 3.15 -13.32 -30.82
C GLU A 418 4.23 -13.69 -31.86
N ARG A 419 5.16 -12.76 -32.16
CA ARG A 419 6.33 -13.02 -33.04
C ARG A 419 7.25 -14.11 -32.51
N LEU A 420 7.42 -14.15 -31.16
CA LEU A 420 8.20 -15.20 -30.49
C LEU A 420 7.44 -16.53 -30.40
N GLY A 421 6.21 -16.64 -30.92
CA GLY A 421 5.41 -17.84 -30.96
C GLY A 421 4.67 -18.17 -29.67
N TRP A 422 4.39 -17.17 -28.84
CA TRP A 422 3.53 -17.32 -27.67
C TRP A 422 2.05 -17.20 -28.01
N ILE A 423 1.25 -18.05 -27.39
CA ILE A 423 -0.20 -17.81 -27.26
C ILE A 423 -0.37 -16.81 -26.10
N TYR A 424 -0.32 -15.54 -26.44
CA TYR A 424 -0.28 -14.47 -25.44
C TYR A 424 -1.69 -13.91 -25.19
N LYS A 425 -2.11 -13.92 -23.92
CA LYS A 425 -3.38 -13.39 -23.44
C LYS A 425 -3.12 -12.35 -22.36
N SER A 426 -3.60 -11.14 -22.56
CA SER A 426 -3.40 -10.04 -21.63
C SER A 426 -4.72 -9.34 -21.29
N VAL A 427 -4.69 -8.19 -20.62
CA VAL A 427 -5.89 -7.46 -20.21
C VAL A 427 -6.14 -6.30 -21.17
N GLY A 428 -7.31 -6.28 -21.81
CA GLY A 428 -7.77 -5.15 -22.63
C GLY A 428 -7.11 -5.04 -24.01
N ARG A 429 -6.59 -6.18 -24.53
CA ARG A 429 -5.97 -6.21 -25.88
C ARG A 429 -5.83 -7.61 -26.42
#